data_3fe61fe2b903f4cdce8672270b0213d1
#
_entry.id   3fe61fe2b903f4cdce8672270b0213d1
#
_cell.length_a   1.000
_cell.length_b   1.000
_cell.length_c   1.000
_cell.angle_alpha   90.00
_cell.angle_beta   90.00
_cell.angle_gamma   90.00
#
_symmetry.space_group_name_H-M   'P 1'
#
loop_
_entity.id
_entity.type
_entity.pdbx_description
1 polymer ?
#
loop_
_entity_poly.entity_id
_entity_poly.type
_entity_poly.pdbx_seq_one_letter_code
_entity_poly.pdbx_strand_id
1 'polypeptide(L)'
;EEEDYILKSPMRRIHKIRAEKLVKNVITDEDIERLRDGCDCLRDVAMIDLLYSTGIRVGELVRLNRADINFSERECVVFGKGDKERRVYFDAKSKIHLINYLKSRIDDNPALFVSLDKPYNRLKISGVEIRLRQLGRKLHLDRVHPHKFRRSMATRAIDKGMPIEQVQKILGHSQIDTTMQYAIVNQNNVKAAHRKYIS
;
A
#
# COMPACT_ATOMS: atom_id res chain seq x y z
N GLU A 1 40.13 -37.16 18.98
CA GLU A 1 39.60 -35.85 18.57
C GLU A 1 38.31 -35.64 19.34
N GLU A 2 38.41 -34.84 20.44
CA GLU A 2 37.25 -34.45 21.25
C GLU A 2 36.48 -33.34 20.52
N GLU A 3 35.27 -33.63 20.11
CA GLU A 3 34.35 -32.62 19.59
C GLU A 3 33.84 -31.78 20.77
N ASP A 4 34.26 -30.52 20.84
CA ASP A 4 33.77 -29.54 21.78
C ASP A 4 32.27 -29.21 21.46
N TYR A 5 31.36 -29.91 22.12
CA TYR A 5 29.93 -29.61 22.09
C TYR A 5 29.66 -28.26 22.80
N ILE A 6 29.16 -27.27 22.07
CA ILE A 6 28.68 -26.02 22.65
C ILE A 6 27.42 -26.31 23.47
N LEU A 7 27.56 -26.55 24.75
CA LEU A 7 26.51 -26.89 25.73
C LEU A 7 25.43 -25.78 25.90
N LYS A 8 25.71 -24.56 25.46
CA LYS A 8 24.74 -23.44 25.51
C LYS A 8 24.92 -22.53 24.30
N SER A 9 23.86 -22.36 23.54
CA SER A 9 23.84 -21.42 22.38
C SER A 9 24.30 -20.03 22.83
N PRO A 10 25.33 -19.43 22.19
CA PRO A 10 25.77 -18.05 22.47
C PRO A 10 24.67 -17.02 22.23
N MET A 11 23.65 -17.37 21.41
CA MET A 11 22.49 -16.52 21.11
C MET A 11 21.54 -16.33 22.31
N ARG A 12 21.66 -17.12 23.37
CA ARG A 12 20.80 -16.97 24.57
C ARG A 12 20.95 -15.63 25.29
N ARG A 13 22.09 -14.94 25.09
CA ARG A 13 22.37 -13.62 25.69
C ARG A 13 22.02 -12.44 24.80
N ILE A 14 21.60 -12.70 23.59
CA ILE A 14 21.15 -11.63 22.65
C ILE A 14 19.69 -11.31 22.97
N HIS A 15 19.50 -10.38 23.88
CA HIS A 15 18.18 -9.78 24.07
C HIS A 15 17.83 -8.95 22.84
N LYS A 16 16.65 -9.21 22.26
CA LYS A 16 16.13 -8.41 21.17
C LYS A 16 16.05 -6.95 21.64
N ILE A 17 16.94 -6.10 21.13
CA ILE A 17 16.91 -4.66 21.41
C ILE A 17 15.53 -4.18 20.92
N ARG A 18 14.70 -3.70 21.84
CA ARG A 18 13.46 -2.98 21.49
C ARG A 18 13.90 -1.66 20.87
N ALA A 19 14.07 -1.65 19.54
CA ALA A 19 14.23 -0.40 18.85
C ALA A 19 13.02 0.47 19.20
N GLU A 20 13.27 1.72 19.62
CA GLU A 20 12.24 2.73 19.75
C GLU A 20 11.40 2.69 18.47
N LYS A 21 10.08 2.65 18.62
CA LYS A 21 9.16 2.69 17.48
C LYS A 21 9.29 4.07 16.82
N LEU A 22 10.25 4.22 15.91
CA LEU A 22 10.34 5.36 15.03
C LEU A 22 8.96 5.54 14.39
N VAL A 23 8.38 6.72 14.57
CA VAL A 23 7.17 7.16 13.87
C VAL A 23 7.44 6.98 12.39
N LYS A 24 6.91 5.91 11.82
CA LYS A 24 7.21 5.57 10.43
C LYS A 24 6.55 6.62 9.55
N ASN A 25 7.37 7.33 8.79
CA ASN A 25 6.96 8.38 7.88
C ASN A 25 5.87 7.88 6.91
N VAL A 26 4.66 8.44 6.99
CA VAL A 26 3.51 8.18 6.12
C VAL A 26 3.38 9.31 5.09
N ILE A 27 2.57 9.10 4.06
CA ILE A 27 2.20 10.15 3.11
C ILE A 27 1.06 10.93 3.75
N THR A 28 1.22 12.24 3.91
CA THR A 28 0.18 13.13 4.42
C THR A 28 -0.91 13.37 3.36
N ASP A 29 -2.04 13.94 3.77
CA ASP A 29 -3.10 14.31 2.82
C ASP A 29 -2.64 15.41 1.85
N GLU A 30 -1.77 16.33 2.30
CA GLU A 30 -1.14 17.33 1.44
C GLU A 30 -0.15 16.71 0.46
N ASP A 31 0.68 15.76 0.91
CA ASP A 31 1.66 15.10 0.05
C ASP A 31 0.99 14.26 -1.04
N ILE A 32 -0.16 13.64 -0.77
CA ILE A 32 -0.88 12.87 -1.79
C ILE A 32 -1.46 13.81 -2.86
N GLU A 33 -1.98 14.98 -2.50
CA GLU A 33 -2.42 15.97 -3.48
C GLU A 33 -1.24 16.49 -4.31
N ARG A 34 -0.12 16.84 -3.69
CA ARG A 34 1.11 17.24 -4.40
C ARG A 34 1.59 16.15 -5.37
N LEU A 35 1.50 14.87 -4.98
CA LEU A 35 1.85 13.75 -5.86
C LEU A 35 0.92 13.67 -7.06
N ARG A 36 -0.37 13.90 -6.89
CA ARG A 36 -1.35 13.94 -8.00
C ARG A 36 -1.07 15.08 -8.97
N ASP A 37 -0.92 16.28 -8.43
CA ASP A 37 -0.65 17.49 -9.22
C ASP A 37 0.70 17.43 -9.94
N GLY A 38 1.69 16.75 -9.35
CA GLY A 38 3.01 16.56 -9.94
C GLY A 38 3.08 15.51 -11.03
N CYS A 39 2.00 14.74 -11.28
CA CYS A 39 1.97 13.72 -12.32
C CYS A 39 1.83 14.34 -13.72
N ASP A 40 2.65 13.87 -14.66
CA ASP A 40 2.64 14.33 -16.04
C ASP A 40 1.66 13.54 -16.93
N CYS A 41 1.05 12.46 -16.41
CA CYS A 41 0.14 11.60 -17.17
C CYS A 41 -0.95 10.95 -16.31
N LEU A 42 -2.08 10.64 -16.93
CA LEU A 42 -3.25 10.05 -16.26
C LEU A 42 -2.97 8.66 -15.67
N ARG A 43 -2.05 7.89 -16.28
CA ARG A 43 -1.62 6.58 -15.76
C ARG A 43 -1.07 6.71 -14.35
N ASP A 44 -0.19 7.68 -14.12
CA ASP A 44 0.51 7.81 -12.85
C ASP A 44 -0.43 8.31 -11.75
N VAL A 45 -1.36 9.20 -12.08
CA VAL A 45 -2.42 9.65 -11.16
C VAL A 45 -3.29 8.46 -10.74
N ALA A 46 -3.78 7.68 -11.70
CA ALA A 46 -4.60 6.51 -11.44
C ALA A 46 -3.86 5.44 -10.60
N MET A 47 -2.57 5.24 -10.88
CA MET A 47 -1.72 4.30 -10.16
C MET A 47 -1.51 4.72 -8.70
N ILE A 48 -1.23 6.00 -8.46
CA ILE A 48 -1.02 6.58 -7.12
C ILE A 48 -2.30 6.44 -6.30
N ASP A 49 -3.45 6.79 -6.87
CA ASP A 49 -4.72 6.71 -6.18
C ASP A 49 -5.10 5.28 -5.84
N LEU A 50 -4.92 4.36 -6.77
CA LEU A 50 -5.22 2.95 -6.49
C LEU A 50 -4.32 2.41 -5.38
N LEU A 51 -3.02 2.72 -5.37
CA LEU A 51 -2.11 2.33 -4.29
C LEU A 51 -2.51 2.94 -2.95
N TYR A 52 -2.89 4.24 -2.95
CA TYR A 52 -3.23 4.98 -1.73
C TYR A 52 -4.58 4.54 -1.15
N SER A 53 -5.56 4.28 -2.01
CA SER A 53 -6.91 3.89 -1.61
C SER A 53 -6.98 2.44 -1.12
N THR A 54 -6.30 1.51 -1.82
CA THR A 54 -6.42 0.07 -1.56
C THR A 54 -5.34 -0.49 -0.66
N GLY A 55 -4.16 0.13 -0.65
CA GLY A 55 -2.98 -0.39 0.04
C GLY A 55 -2.46 -1.71 -0.51
N ILE A 56 -2.75 -2.08 -1.76
CA ILE A 56 -2.26 -3.32 -2.39
C ILE A 56 -0.74 -3.33 -2.52
N ARG A 57 -0.16 -4.51 -2.65
CA ARG A 57 1.27 -4.67 -2.90
C ARG A 57 1.58 -4.33 -4.36
N VAL A 58 2.79 -3.81 -4.61
CA VAL A 58 3.21 -3.48 -5.99
C VAL A 58 3.15 -4.68 -6.93
N GLY A 59 3.47 -5.89 -6.42
CA GLY A 59 3.34 -7.12 -7.20
C GLY A 59 1.90 -7.49 -7.56
N GLU A 60 0.94 -7.15 -6.70
CA GLU A 60 -0.49 -7.30 -6.96
C GLU A 60 -0.96 -6.26 -7.98
N LEU A 61 -0.55 -4.99 -7.82
CA LEU A 61 -0.87 -3.91 -8.75
C LEU A 61 -0.50 -4.24 -10.20
N VAL A 62 0.73 -4.70 -10.44
CA VAL A 62 1.20 -4.97 -11.80
C VAL A 62 0.57 -6.20 -12.45
N ARG A 63 -0.02 -7.08 -11.66
CA ARG A 63 -0.74 -8.26 -12.17
C ARG A 63 -2.18 -7.95 -12.60
N LEU A 64 -2.79 -6.87 -12.10
CA LEU A 64 -4.16 -6.50 -12.41
C LEU A 64 -4.36 -6.32 -13.92
N ASN A 65 -5.49 -6.80 -14.40
CA ASN A 65 -6.03 -6.59 -15.74
C ASN A 65 -7.17 -5.56 -15.69
N ARG A 66 -7.55 -5.02 -16.84
CA ARG A 66 -8.74 -4.15 -16.95
C ARG A 66 -10.01 -4.84 -16.46
N ALA A 67 -10.15 -6.16 -16.77
CA ALA A 67 -11.30 -6.96 -16.39
C ALA A 67 -11.42 -7.25 -14.89
N ASP A 68 -10.33 -7.10 -14.12
CA ASP A 68 -10.34 -7.36 -12.67
C ASP A 68 -10.98 -6.21 -11.87
N ILE A 69 -11.32 -5.08 -12.53
CA ILE A 69 -11.85 -3.90 -11.88
C ILE A 69 -13.37 -3.85 -11.99
N ASN A 70 -14.04 -3.96 -10.86
CA ASN A 70 -15.47 -3.70 -10.76
C ASN A 70 -15.72 -2.24 -10.39
N PHE A 71 -16.07 -1.43 -11.39
CA PHE A 71 -16.30 0.01 -11.21
C PHE A 71 -17.63 0.32 -10.50
N SER A 72 -18.66 -0.54 -10.59
CA SER A 72 -19.93 -0.34 -9.89
C SER A 72 -19.72 -0.46 -8.38
N GLU A 73 -19.10 -1.54 -7.94
CA GLU A 73 -18.84 -1.83 -6.53
C GLU A 73 -17.56 -1.17 -5.99
N ARG A 74 -16.74 -0.57 -6.87
CA ARG A 74 -15.44 0.01 -6.54
C ARG A 74 -14.52 -0.98 -5.84
N GLU A 75 -14.42 -2.16 -6.39
CA GLU A 75 -13.57 -3.24 -5.86
C GLU A 75 -12.73 -3.90 -6.95
N CYS A 76 -11.68 -4.56 -6.54
CA CYS A 76 -10.94 -5.48 -7.39
C CYS A 76 -10.44 -6.67 -6.58
N VAL A 77 -10.22 -7.79 -7.29
CA VAL A 77 -9.67 -9.00 -6.71
C VAL A 77 -8.17 -9.01 -6.93
N VAL A 78 -7.42 -9.28 -5.88
CA VAL A 78 -5.96 -9.39 -5.94
C VAL A 78 -5.50 -10.72 -5.36
N PHE A 79 -4.41 -11.25 -5.93
CA PHE A 79 -3.82 -12.53 -5.51
C PHE A 79 -2.55 -12.30 -4.71
N GLY A 80 -2.56 -12.73 -3.45
CA GLY A 80 -1.45 -12.62 -2.52
C GLY A 80 -0.47 -13.78 -2.60
N LYS A 81 0.41 -13.89 -1.60
CA LYS A 81 1.36 -15.02 -1.46
C LYS A 81 0.58 -16.35 -1.30
N GLY A 82 0.96 -17.35 -2.10
CA GLY A 82 0.28 -18.66 -2.11
C GLY A 82 -1.09 -18.64 -2.78
N ASP A 83 -1.26 -17.74 -3.76
CA ASP A 83 -2.46 -17.60 -4.60
C ASP A 83 -3.76 -17.33 -3.82
N LYS A 84 -3.63 -16.81 -2.59
CA LYS A 84 -4.78 -16.43 -1.77
C LYS A 84 -5.42 -15.18 -2.33
N GLU A 85 -6.65 -15.37 -2.82
CA GLU A 85 -7.50 -14.32 -3.32
C GLU A 85 -8.02 -13.44 -2.16
N ARG A 86 -8.07 -12.12 -2.40
CA ARG A 86 -8.82 -11.18 -1.55
C ARG A 86 -9.38 -10.02 -2.35
N ARG A 87 -10.51 -9.52 -1.89
CA ARG A 87 -11.10 -8.28 -2.41
C ARG A 87 -10.48 -7.08 -1.72
N VAL A 88 -10.23 -6.05 -2.49
CA VAL A 88 -9.80 -4.73 -2.03
C VAL A 88 -10.72 -3.67 -2.63
N TYR A 89 -10.89 -2.57 -1.90
CA TYR A 89 -11.86 -1.54 -2.24
C TYR A 89 -11.13 -0.23 -2.53
N PHE A 90 -11.62 0.52 -3.51
CA PHE A 90 -11.06 1.83 -3.85
C PHE A 90 -12.13 2.93 -3.76
N ASP A 91 -11.69 4.14 -3.51
CA ASP A 91 -12.57 5.29 -3.33
C ASP A 91 -13.09 5.86 -4.66
N ALA A 92 -13.99 6.85 -4.56
CA ALA A 92 -14.58 7.51 -5.75
C ALA A 92 -13.54 8.25 -6.60
N LYS A 93 -12.50 8.83 -5.96
CA LYS A 93 -11.44 9.56 -6.66
C LYS A 93 -10.61 8.58 -7.52
N SER A 94 -10.21 7.44 -6.95
CA SER A 94 -9.52 6.36 -7.68
C SER A 94 -10.36 5.84 -8.86
N LYS A 95 -11.68 5.68 -8.67
CA LYS A 95 -12.60 5.30 -9.76
C LYS A 95 -12.53 6.28 -10.93
N ILE A 96 -12.65 7.57 -10.65
CA ILE A 96 -12.63 8.62 -11.68
C ILE A 96 -11.30 8.60 -12.44
N HIS A 97 -10.18 8.56 -11.72
CA HIS A 97 -8.86 8.59 -12.34
C HIS A 97 -8.56 7.32 -13.14
N LEU A 98 -8.98 6.15 -12.66
CA LEU A 98 -8.88 4.91 -13.43
C LEU A 98 -9.69 4.96 -14.72
N ILE A 99 -10.92 5.45 -14.68
CA ILE A 99 -11.77 5.60 -15.88
C ILE A 99 -11.11 6.55 -16.86
N ASN A 100 -10.62 7.71 -16.42
CA ASN A 100 -9.96 8.68 -17.27
C ASN A 100 -8.70 8.10 -17.92
N TYR A 101 -7.88 7.40 -17.15
CA TYR A 101 -6.71 6.70 -17.68
C TYR A 101 -7.11 5.66 -18.73
N LEU A 102 -8.05 4.78 -18.43
CA LEU A 102 -8.46 3.72 -19.36
C LEU A 102 -9.07 4.28 -20.66
N LYS A 103 -9.82 5.38 -20.58
CA LYS A 103 -10.35 6.08 -21.77
C LYS A 103 -9.24 6.72 -22.62
N SER A 104 -8.12 7.12 -22.02
CA SER A 104 -6.98 7.71 -22.74
C SER A 104 -6.08 6.68 -23.42
N ARG A 105 -6.27 5.40 -23.15
CA ARG A 105 -5.45 4.32 -23.72
C ARG A 105 -5.83 4.05 -25.16
N ILE A 106 -4.80 3.85 -26.00
CA ILE A 106 -4.89 3.57 -27.43
C ILE A 106 -4.41 2.17 -27.81
N ASP A 107 -4.22 1.29 -26.79
CA ASP A 107 -3.73 -0.08 -26.94
C ASP A 107 -4.77 -1.10 -26.45
N ASP A 108 -4.64 -2.35 -26.88
CA ASP A 108 -5.52 -3.47 -26.51
C ASP A 108 -4.94 -4.38 -25.44
N ASN A 109 -3.82 -3.99 -24.82
CA ASN A 109 -3.20 -4.80 -23.79
C ASN A 109 -4.16 -5.01 -22.61
N PRO A 110 -4.42 -6.25 -22.17
CA PRO A 110 -5.35 -6.53 -21.08
C PRO A 110 -4.87 -6.01 -19.72
N ALA A 111 -3.57 -5.73 -19.54
CA ALA A 111 -3.04 -5.21 -18.28
C ALA A 111 -3.71 -3.90 -17.88
N LEU A 112 -3.99 -3.74 -16.58
CA LEU A 112 -4.52 -2.48 -16.06
C LEU A 112 -3.54 -1.33 -16.29
N PHE A 113 -2.26 -1.52 -15.98
CA PHE A 113 -1.23 -0.51 -16.18
C PHE A 113 -0.17 -0.97 -17.19
N VAL A 114 0.15 -0.09 -18.14
CA VAL A 114 1.12 -0.34 -19.21
C VAL A 114 2.19 0.75 -19.25
N SER A 115 3.29 0.49 -19.97
CA SER A 115 4.28 1.50 -20.33
C SER A 115 3.64 2.62 -21.16
N LEU A 116 4.24 3.82 -21.16
CA LEU A 116 3.77 4.95 -21.99
C LEU A 116 4.24 4.83 -23.44
N ASP A 117 5.31 4.07 -23.66
CA ASP A 117 5.92 3.88 -24.97
C ASP A 117 5.45 2.57 -25.60
N LYS A 118 5.38 2.55 -26.95
CA LYS A 118 5.13 1.33 -27.71
C LYS A 118 6.20 0.27 -27.38
N PRO A 119 5.81 -1.00 -27.30
CA PRO A 119 4.51 -1.58 -27.67
C PRO A 119 3.48 -1.62 -26.50
N TYR A 120 3.52 -0.70 -25.55
CA TYR A 120 2.60 -0.58 -24.39
C TYR A 120 2.56 -1.85 -23.55
N ASN A 121 3.73 -2.35 -23.16
CA ASN A 121 3.86 -3.55 -22.34
C ASN A 121 3.30 -3.35 -20.94
N ARG A 122 2.83 -4.45 -20.33
CA ARG A 122 2.45 -4.47 -18.91
C ARG A 122 3.55 -3.82 -18.06
N LEU A 123 3.15 -2.90 -17.18
CA LEU A 123 4.06 -2.22 -16.28
C LEU A 123 4.68 -3.22 -15.30
N LYS A 124 6.01 -3.19 -15.13
CA LYS A 124 6.74 -4.06 -14.20
C LYS A 124 6.90 -3.39 -12.84
N ILE A 125 7.18 -4.17 -11.80
CA ILE A 125 7.44 -3.67 -10.44
C ILE A 125 8.49 -2.56 -10.46
N SER A 126 9.62 -2.79 -11.12
CA SER A 126 10.70 -1.80 -11.25
C SER A 126 10.23 -0.50 -11.91
N GLY A 127 9.35 -0.57 -12.91
CA GLY A 127 8.77 0.60 -13.57
C GLY A 127 7.94 1.45 -12.60
N VAL A 128 7.10 0.82 -11.78
CA VAL A 128 6.34 1.50 -10.72
C VAL A 128 7.29 2.17 -9.71
N GLU A 129 8.27 1.43 -9.21
CA GLU A 129 9.19 1.93 -8.19
C GLU A 129 10.06 3.10 -8.69
N ILE A 130 10.58 2.99 -9.93
CA ILE A 130 11.36 4.05 -10.57
C ILE A 130 10.49 5.31 -10.71
N ARG A 131 9.27 5.16 -11.23
CA ARG A 131 8.38 6.30 -11.45
C ARG A 131 8.01 7.00 -10.15
N LEU A 132 7.63 6.27 -9.12
CA LEU A 132 7.33 6.84 -7.80
C LEU A 132 8.53 7.55 -7.19
N ARG A 133 9.74 6.98 -7.34
CA ARG A 133 10.99 7.61 -6.88
C ARG A 133 11.29 8.91 -7.62
N GLN A 134 11.12 8.92 -8.95
CA GLN A 134 11.31 10.12 -9.77
C GLN A 134 10.35 11.23 -9.36
N LEU A 135 9.06 10.89 -9.18
CA LEU A 135 8.04 11.83 -8.75
C LEU A 135 8.34 12.39 -7.35
N GLY A 136 8.73 11.52 -6.41
CA GLY A 136 9.15 11.96 -5.07
C GLY A 136 10.33 12.94 -5.12
N ARG A 137 11.34 12.67 -5.96
CA ARG A 137 12.49 13.58 -6.16
C ARG A 137 12.05 14.92 -6.77
N LYS A 138 11.21 14.89 -7.81
CA LYS A 138 10.66 16.09 -8.48
C LYS A 138 9.95 17.02 -7.48
N LEU A 139 9.27 16.44 -6.50
CA LEU A 139 8.46 17.18 -5.53
C LEU A 139 9.15 17.40 -4.18
N HIS A 140 10.42 17.01 -4.05
CA HIS A 140 11.18 17.06 -2.79
C HIS A 140 10.49 16.33 -1.63
N LEU A 141 9.82 15.19 -1.94
CA LEU A 141 9.18 14.32 -0.95
C LEU A 141 10.11 13.17 -0.54
N ASP A 142 10.17 12.89 0.77
CA ASP A 142 11.01 11.81 1.27
C ASP A 142 10.49 10.44 0.83
N ARG A 143 11.36 9.67 0.19
CA ARG A 143 11.24 8.23 -0.12
C ARG A 143 9.84 7.77 -0.54
N VAL A 144 9.33 8.29 -1.67
CA VAL A 144 8.06 7.83 -2.25
C VAL A 144 8.26 6.44 -2.89
N HIS A 145 7.58 5.43 -2.34
CA HIS A 145 7.66 4.04 -2.80
C HIS A 145 6.37 3.27 -2.43
N PRO A 146 6.04 2.13 -3.08
CA PRO A 146 4.77 1.44 -2.90
C PRO A 146 4.42 1.08 -1.46
N HIS A 147 5.39 0.63 -0.66
CA HIS A 147 5.15 0.30 0.74
C HIS A 147 4.77 1.51 1.61
N LYS A 148 5.19 2.73 1.23
CA LYS A 148 4.80 3.94 1.93
C LYS A 148 3.29 4.22 1.74
N PHE A 149 2.75 4.01 0.54
CA PHE A 149 1.30 4.10 0.27
C PHE A 149 0.50 3.11 1.10
N ARG A 150 0.91 1.85 1.10
CA ARG A 150 0.25 0.80 1.88
C ARG A 150 0.26 1.10 3.38
N ARG A 151 1.36 1.59 3.91
CA ARG A 151 1.48 2.04 5.30
C ARG A 151 0.54 3.20 5.58
N SER A 152 0.53 4.21 4.72
CA SER A 152 -0.33 5.40 4.87
C SER A 152 -1.80 5.02 4.87
N MET A 153 -2.24 4.12 3.97
CA MET A 153 -3.61 3.61 3.97
C MET A 153 -3.94 2.92 5.30
N ALA A 154 -3.07 2.03 5.77
CA ALA A 154 -3.29 1.30 7.01
C ALA A 154 -3.37 2.22 8.23
N THR A 155 -2.41 3.12 8.38
CA THR A 155 -2.40 4.10 9.48
C THR A 155 -3.64 4.98 9.45
N ARG A 156 -3.99 5.53 8.27
CA ARG A 156 -5.19 6.38 8.10
C ARG A 156 -6.50 5.62 8.40
N ALA A 157 -6.59 4.36 8.00
CA ALA A 157 -7.78 3.53 8.30
C ALA A 157 -7.95 3.34 9.81
N ILE A 158 -6.86 3.02 10.53
CA ILE A 158 -6.86 2.86 11.98
C ILE A 158 -7.17 4.18 12.67
N ASP A 159 -6.56 5.28 12.24
CA ASP A 159 -6.80 6.62 12.80
C ASP A 159 -8.26 7.08 12.62
N LYS A 160 -8.91 6.64 11.54
CA LYS A 160 -10.35 6.86 11.31
C LYS A 160 -11.27 5.88 12.05
N GLY A 161 -10.71 4.98 12.86
CA GLY A 161 -11.45 4.06 13.72
C GLY A 161 -11.82 2.73 13.07
N MET A 162 -11.20 2.36 11.93
CA MET A 162 -11.39 1.02 11.36
C MET A 162 -10.76 -0.02 12.29
N PRO A 163 -11.50 -1.08 12.67
CA PRO A 163 -10.95 -2.17 13.47
C PRO A 163 -9.71 -2.79 12.83
N ILE A 164 -8.72 -3.11 13.64
CA ILE A 164 -7.41 -3.59 13.15
C ILE A 164 -7.52 -4.92 12.39
N GLU A 165 -8.48 -5.76 12.75
CA GLU A 165 -8.77 -7.03 12.08
C GLU A 165 -9.29 -6.80 10.66
N GLN A 166 -10.08 -5.74 10.44
CA GLN A 166 -10.54 -5.35 9.11
C GLN A 166 -9.39 -4.82 8.27
N VAL A 167 -8.52 -4.00 8.85
CA VAL A 167 -7.30 -3.52 8.18
C VAL A 167 -6.38 -4.70 7.83
N GLN A 168 -6.21 -5.66 8.75
CA GLN A 168 -5.46 -6.89 8.50
C GLN A 168 -6.02 -7.65 7.30
N LYS A 169 -7.33 -7.83 7.24
CA LYS A 169 -8.02 -8.54 6.14
C LYS A 169 -7.84 -7.83 4.80
N ILE A 170 -8.03 -6.51 4.74
CA ILE A 170 -7.82 -5.69 3.53
C ILE A 170 -6.38 -5.82 3.04
N LEU A 171 -5.41 -5.73 3.96
CA LEU A 171 -4.01 -5.84 3.62
C LEU A 171 -3.59 -7.28 3.27
N GLY A 172 -4.32 -8.30 3.70
CA GLY A 172 -3.95 -9.71 3.55
C GLY A 172 -2.67 -10.03 4.31
N HIS A 173 -2.61 -9.63 5.59
CA HIS A 173 -1.57 -10.05 6.50
C HIS A 173 -2.00 -11.34 7.20
N SER A 174 -1.14 -12.38 7.14
CA SER A 174 -1.38 -13.66 7.82
C SER A 174 -1.27 -13.54 9.34
N GLN A 175 -0.50 -12.57 9.83
CA GLN A 175 -0.28 -12.33 11.26
C GLN A 175 -0.69 -10.90 11.61
N ILE A 176 -1.42 -10.75 12.72
CA ILE A 176 -1.90 -9.45 13.21
C ILE A 176 -0.74 -8.52 13.60
N ASP A 177 0.35 -9.07 14.12
CA ASP A 177 1.55 -8.31 14.52
C ASP A 177 2.09 -7.43 13.41
N THR A 178 1.96 -7.88 12.15
CA THR A 178 2.35 -7.10 10.98
C THR A 178 1.47 -5.86 10.80
N THR A 179 0.20 -5.94 11.19
CA THR A 179 -0.76 -4.82 11.13
C THR A 179 -0.61 -3.92 12.36
N MET A 180 -0.34 -4.50 13.53
CA MET A 180 -0.09 -3.76 14.77
C MET A 180 1.06 -2.75 14.66
N GLN A 181 1.99 -2.95 13.73
CA GLN A 181 3.06 -1.99 13.46
C GLN A 181 2.55 -0.62 12.97
N TYR A 182 1.31 -0.56 12.46
CA TYR A 182 0.67 0.67 11.99
C TYR A 182 -0.20 1.33 13.07
N ALA A 183 -0.62 0.56 14.08
CA ALA A 183 -1.37 1.06 15.22
C ALA A 183 -0.42 1.76 16.20
N ILE A 184 -0.34 3.07 16.12
CA ILE A 184 0.21 3.88 17.22
C ILE A 184 -0.98 4.13 18.14
N VAL A 185 -0.91 3.64 19.37
CA VAL A 185 -1.95 3.94 20.38
C VAL A 185 -1.88 5.43 20.69
N ASN A 186 -2.72 6.19 20.01
CA ASN A 186 -2.87 7.62 20.27
C ASN A 186 -3.90 7.76 21.39
N GLN A 187 -3.55 8.45 22.47
CA GLN A 187 -4.45 8.75 23.61
C GLN A 187 -5.75 9.42 23.17
N ASN A 188 -5.71 10.23 22.12
CA ASN A 188 -6.91 10.85 21.55
C ASN A 188 -7.87 9.81 20.94
N ASN A 189 -7.34 8.77 20.30
CA ASN A 189 -8.14 7.69 19.74
C ASN A 189 -8.76 6.82 20.84
N VAL A 190 -8.04 6.57 21.94
CA VAL A 190 -8.57 5.87 23.12
C VAL A 190 -9.72 6.68 23.74
N LYS A 191 -9.54 7.99 23.92
CA LYS A 191 -10.59 8.86 24.46
C LYS A 191 -11.83 8.92 23.56
N ALA A 192 -11.64 9.01 22.26
CA ALA A 192 -12.74 9.02 21.28
C ALA A 192 -13.49 7.67 21.27
N ALA A 193 -12.76 6.56 21.29
CA ALA A 193 -13.34 5.23 21.37
C ALA A 193 -14.11 5.02 22.67
N HIS A 194 -13.55 5.41 23.82
CA HIS A 194 -14.25 5.34 25.11
C HIS A 194 -15.59 6.08 25.05
N ARG A 195 -15.58 7.33 24.55
CA ARG A 195 -16.82 8.12 24.43
C ARG A 195 -17.84 7.50 23.48
N LYS A 196 -17.39 6.82 22.43
CA LYS A 196 -18.27 6.22 21.42
C LYS A 196 -18.92 4.91 21.88
N TYR A 197 -18.20 4.12 22.69
CA TYR A 197 -18.59 2.75 22.99
C TYR A 197 -18.95 2.49 24.45
N ILE A 198 -18.61 3.39 25.37
CA ILE A 198 -18.80 3.20 26.82
C ILE A 198 -19.73 4.26 27.44
N SER A 199 -19.90 5.40 26.81
CA SER A 199 -20.82 6.50 27.28
C SER A 199 -22.13 6.54 26.42
#